data_8927c9effa82a96b4c48c2fd4f80621d
#
_entry.id   8927c9effa82a96b4c48c2fd4f80621d
#
_cell.length_a   1.000
_cell.length_b   1.000
_cell.length_c   1.000
_cell.angle_alpha   90.00
_cell.angle_beta   90.00
_cell.angle_gamma   90.00
#
_symmetry.space_group_name_H-M   'P 1'
#
loop_
_entity.id
_entity.type
_entity.pdbx_description
1 polymer ?
#
loop_
_entity_poly.entity_id
_entity_poly.type
_entity_poly.pdbx_seq_one_letter_code
_entity_poly.pdbx_strand_id
1 'polypeptide(L)'
;MTPRVVVLSSPSGGGKTTIAQQLITTWPGEFGYSVSATTRAPRAGEVEGQAYYFLRRADFDARVARGDFLEWAEYAGERYGTLKAEVDRVLAAGRHVVLDIEIQGARSIRRAYPPPASVAIFILPPSAAALVSRLTFRRTDRIGKIRERLEIARGEVLESKDYDYVVVNDQLDLAVRAVAGIARGEPGVPARPATYQALVDEFLTGLTEALEQSGAE
;
A
#
# COMPACT_ATOMS: atom_id res chain seq x y z
N MET A 1 4.23 15.65 -18.77
CA MET A 1 4.40 15.27 -17.34
C MET A 1 5.39 14.13 -17.28
N THR A 2 6.36 14.14 -16.37
CA THR A 2 7.32 13.04 -16.25
C THR A 2 6.69 11.92 -15.40
N PRO A 3 6.58 10.67 -15.91
CA PRO A 3 6.06 9.56 -15.14
C PRO A 3 6.87 9.32 -13.87
N ARG A 4 6.20 8.89 -12.79
CA ARG A 4 6.80 8.58 -11.49
C ARG A 4 6.34 7.23 -10.98
N VAL A 5 7.13 6.64 -10.11
CA VAL A 5 6.71 5.51 -9.29
C VAL A 5 5.97 6.04 -8.06
N VAL A 6 4.67 5.78 -7.98
CA VAL A 6 3.79 6.18 -6.88
C VAL A 6 3.64 5.01 -5.93
N VAL A 7 4.27 5.10 -4.78
CA VAL A 7 4.23 4.06 -3.74
C VAL A 7 3.12 4.40 -2.75
N LEU A 8 2.15 3.52 -2.62
CA LEU A 8 1.09 3.61 -1.62
C LEU A 8 1.32 2.57 -0.54
N SER A 9 1.43 3.00 0.70
CA SER A 9 1.44 2.13 1.86
C SER A 9 0.39 2.57 2.88
N SER A 10 -0.07 1.65 3.69
CA SER A 10 -1.05 1.91 4.75
C SER A 10 -1.05 0.74 5.73
N PRO A 11 -1.61 0.90 6.92
CA PRO A 11 -1.98 -0.24 7.73
C PRO A 11 -2.93 -1.17 6.98
N SER A 12 -2.89 -2.47 7.31
CA SER A 12 -3.85 -3.43 6.76
C SER A 12 -5.30 -2.94 6.99
N GLY A 13 -6.08 -2.81 5.92
CA GLY A 13 -7.42 -2.21 6.01
C GLY A 13 -7.46 -0.68 5.81
N GLY A 14 -6.33 0.00 5.59
CA GLY A 14 -6.26 1.46 5.38
C GLY A 14 -6.86 1.95 4.06
N GLY A 15 -7.10 1.05 3.08
CA GLY A 15 -7.79 1.40 1.83
C GLY A 15 -6.87 1.69 0.64
N LYS A 16 -5.57 1.41 0.74
CA LYS A 16 -4.60 1.66 -0.34
C LYS A 16 -4.99 1.01 -1.67
N THR A 17 -5.41 -0.26 -1.66
CA THR A 17 -5.83 -0.98 -2.87
C THR A 17 -7.03 -0.33 -3.55
N THR A 18 -8.01 0.13 -2.77
CA THR A 18 -9.17 0.85 -3.29
C THR A 18 -8.77 2.16 -3.95
N ILE A 19 -7.86 2.93 -3.32
CA ILE A 19 -7.32 4.18 -3.89
C ILE A 19 -6.57 3.88 -5.18
N ALA A 20 -5.69 2.86 -5.21
CA ALA A 20 -4.95 2.47 -6.39
C ALA A 20 -5.88 2.12 -7.57
N GLN A 21 -6.92 1.32 -7.32
CA GLN A 21 -7.92 0.96 -8.31
C GLN A 21 -8.70 2.17 -8.83
N GLN A 22 -9.12 3.08 -7.95
CA GLN A 22 -9.83 4.31 -8.34
C GLN A 22 -8.96 5.23 -9.20
N LEU A 23 -7.68 5.40 -8.87
CA LEU A 23 -6.74 6.17 -9.70
C LEU A 23 -6.70 5.66 -11.12
N ILE A 24 -6.52 4.34 -11.29
CA ILE A 24 -6.38 3.71 -12.59
C ILE A 24 -7.68 3.75 -13.38
N THR A 25 -8.82 3.57 -12.69
CA THR A 25 -10.14 3.61 -13.33
C THR A 25 -10.52 5.04 -13.74
N THR A 26 -10.18 6.03 -12.92
CA THR A 26 -10.55 7.43 -13.18
C THR A 26 -9.65 8.07 -14.25
N TRP A 27 -8.34 7.76 -14.22
CA TRP A 27 -7.36 8.32 -15.16
C TRP A 27 -6.50 7.24 -15.83
N PRO A 28 -7.07 6.34 -16.64
CA PRO A 28 -6.35 5.19 -17.22
C PRO A 28 -5.23 5.60 -18.20
N GLY A 29 -5.28 6.82 -18.73
CA GLY A 29 -4.21 7.38 -19.55
C GLY A 29 -3.02 7.92 -18.77
N GLU A 30 -3.17 8.18 -17.46
CA GLU A 30 -2.13 8.77 -16.62
C GLU A 30 -1.53 7.77 -15.62
N PHE A 31 -2.33 6.81 -15.15
CA PHE A 31 -1.93 5.84 -14.14
C PHE A 31 -1.99 4.43 -14.68
N GLY A 32 -1.05 3.60 -14.27
CA GLY A 32 -1.04 2.17 -14.55
C GLY A 32 -0.68 1.36 -13.30
N TYR A 33 -1.24 0.17 -13.21
CA TYR A 33 -0.95 -0.75 -12.11
C TYR A 33 0.24 -1.64 -12.46
N SER A 34 1.13 -1.86 -11.49
CA SER A 34 2.13 -2.90 -11.57
C SER A 34 1.58 -4.17 -10.95
N VAL A 35 1.37 -5.18 -11.79
CA VAL A 35 0.89 -6.47 -11.32
C VAL A 35 2.03 -7.19 -10.58
N SER A 36 1.81 -7.47 -9.30
CA SER A 36 2.77 -8.20 -8.48
C SER A 36 2.78 -9.70 -8.79
N ALA A 37 3.89 -10.38 -8.52
CA ALA A 37 3.96 -11.84 -8.55
C ALA A 37 3.74 -12.40 -7.13
N THR A 38 3.15 -13.60 -7.05
CA THR A 38 2.97 -14.33 -5.80
C THR A 38 3.09 -15.84 -6.00
N THR A 39 3.48 -16.55 -4.94
CA THR A 39 3.44 -18.04 -4.91
C THR A 39 2.12 -18.57 -4.39
N ARG A 40 1.26 -17.69 -3.86
CA ARG A 40 -0.09 -18.05 -3.39
C ARG A 40 -0.96 -18.52 -4.56
N ALA A 41 -1.72 -19.57 -4.34
CA ALA A 41 -2.73 -19.99 -5.30
C ALA A 41 -3.80 -18.89 -5.54
N PRO A 42 -4.33 -18.77 -6.76
CA PRO A 42 -5.39 -17.81 -7.07
C PRO A 42 -6.65 -18.08 -6.23
N ARG A 43 -7.33 -17.02 -5.81
CA ARG A 43 -8.64 -17.09 -5.17
C ARG A 43 -9.75 -17.07 -6.24
N ALA A 44 -10.97 -17.41 -5.84
CA ALA A 44 -12.12 -17.32 -6.73
C ALA A 44 -12.27 -15.89 -7.29
N GLY A 45 -12.33 -15.77 -8.62
CA GLY A 45 -12.45 -14.49 -9.33
C GLY A 45 -11.13 -13.76 -9.61
N GLU A 46 -9.99 -14.22 -9.08
CA GLU A 46 -8.68 -13.66 -9.45
C GLU A 46 -8.21 -14.21 -10.81
N VAL A 47 -7.70 -13.32 -11.65
CA VAL A 47 -7.25 -13.64 -13.01
C VAL A 47 -5.73 -13.45 -13.10
N GLU A 48 -5.05 -14.43 -13.71
CA GLU A 48 -3.61 -14.38 -14.03
C GLU A 48 -3.27 -13.11 -14.82
N GLY A 49 -2.21 -12.43 -14.41
CA GLY A 49 -1.74 -11.20 -15.07
C GLY A 49 -2.62 -9.96 -14.84
N GLN A 50 -3.69 -10.08 -14.05
CA GLN A 50 -4.53 -8.95 -13.63
C GLN A 50 -4.49 -8.76 -12.12
N ALA A 51 -4.81 -9.80 -11.35
CA ALA A 51 -4.73 -9.76 -9.90
C ALA A 51 -3.27 -9.94 -9.44
N TYR A 52 -2.65 -10.99 -9.92
CA TYR A 52 -1.24 -11.34 -9.70
C TYR A 52 -0.70 -12.14 -10.89
N TYR A 53 0.65 -12.24 -10.98
CA TYR A 53 1.33 -13.34 -11.65
C TYR A 53 1.50 -14.47 -10.64
N PHE A 54 0.71 -15.57 -10.80
CA PHE A 54 0.73 -16.69 -9.87
C PHE A 54 1.84 -17.66 -10.27
N LEU A 55 2.94 -17.66 -9.52
CA LEU A 55 4.15 -18.43 -9.80
C LEU A 55 4.27 -19.63 -8.87
N ARG A 56 4.80 -20.74 -9.38
CA ARG A 56 5.29 -21.81 -8.51
C ARG A 56 6.48 -21.30 -7.70
N ARG A 57 6.69 -21.82 -6.49
CA ARG A 57 7.79 -21.37 -5.62
C ARG A 57 9.15 -21.42 -6.30
N ALA A 58 9.45 -22.53 -7.03
CA ALA A 58 10.69 -22.66 -7.76
C ALA A 58 10.88 -21.59 -8.86
N ASP A 59 9.78 -21.20 -9.55
CA ASP A 59 9.84 -20.18 -10.60
C ASP A 59 10.05 -18.78 -9.98
N PHE A 60 9.45 -18.54 -8.82
CA PHE A 60 9.68 -17.31 -8.04
C PHE A 60 11.14 -17.22 -7.60
N ASP A 61 11.69 -18.31 -7.03
CA ASP A 61 13.10 -18.37 -6.58
C ASP A 61 14.07 -18.15 -7.72
N ALA A 62 13.81 -18.74 -8.88
CA ALA A 62 14.61 -18.51 -10.08
C ALA A 62 14.59 -17.04 -10.52
N ARG A 63 13.44 -16.36 -10.40
CA ARG A 63 13.34 -14.91 -10.69
C ARG A 63 14.07 -14.06 -9.65
N VAL A 64 14.01 -14.43 -8.36
CA VAL A 64 14.80 -13.78 -7.32
C VAL A 64 16.29 -13.88 -7.63
N ALA A 65 16.77 -15.08 -7.98
CA ALA A 65 18.17 -15.30 -8.31
C ALA A 65 18.66 -14.49 -9.53
N ARG A 66 17.78 -14.23 -10.51
CA ARG A 66 18.07 -13.37 -11.67
C ARG A 66 17.97 -11.89 -11.37
N GLY A 67 17.45 -11.51 -10.18
CA GLY A 67 17.22 -10.11 -9.84
C GLY A 67 16.07 -9.47 -10.59
N ASP A 68 15.03 -10.22 -10.97
CA ASP A 68 13.86 -9.75 -11.72
C ASP A 68 12.93 -8.88 -10.86
N PHE A 69 13.07 -8.95 -9.52
CA PHE A 69 12.24 -8.17 -8.58
C PHE A 69 12.93 -6.88 -8.14
N LEU A 70 12.14 -5.83 -7.96
CA LEU A 70 12.53 -4.60 -7.27
C LEU A 70 12.56 -4.81 -5.75
N GLU A 71 11.60 -5.56 -5.26
CA GLU A 71 11.45 -6.00 -3.88
C GLU A 71 10.64 -7.30 -3.85
N TRP A 72 10.83 -8.08 -2.82
CA TRP A 72 9.98 -9.23 -2.51
C TRP A 72 9.99 -9.50 -1.01
N ALA A 73 8.92 -10.11 -0.50
CA ALA A 73 8.78 -10.50 0.89
C ALA A 73 8.02 -11.83 1.01
N GLU A 74 8.20 -12.50 2.14
CA GLU A 74 7.38 -13.64 2.52
C GLU A 74 6.31 -13.20 3.54
N TYR A 75 5.06 -13.53 3.26
CA TYR A 75 3.94 -13.24 4.14
C TYR A 75 3.01 -14.46 4.21
N ALA A 76 2.73 -14.93 5.43
CA ALA A 76 1.89 -16.11 5.70
C ALA A 76 2.33 -17.37 4.93
N GLY A 77 3.65 -17.58 4.77
CA GLY A 77 4.23 -18.73 4.06
C GLY A 77 4.29 -18.60 2.54
N GLU A 78 3.71 -17.54 1.99
CA GLU A 78 3.70 -17.24 0.56
C GLU A 78 4.59 -16.04 0.23
N ARG A 79 5.12 -16.00 -0.98
CA ARG A 79 5.97 -14.92 -1.46
C ARG A 79 5.20 -13.95 -2.33
N TYR A 80 5.55 -12.68 -2.21
CA TYR A 80 5.00 -11.58 -3.00
C TYR A 80 6.15 -10.70 -3.45
N GLY A 81 6.08 -10.16 -4.66
CA GLY A 81 7.12 -9.27 -5.14
C GLY A 81 6.72 -8.42 -6.34
N THR A 82 7.35 -7.27 -6.44
CA THR A 82 7.17 -6.30 -7.52
C THR A 82 8.17 -6.56 -8.63
N LEU A 83 7.67 -6.92 -9.82
CA LEU A 83 8.50 -7.20 -10.99
C LEU A 83 9.02 -5.90 -11.63
N LYS A 84 10.33 -5.83 -11.89
CA LYS A 84 10.96 -4.71 -12.61
C LYS A 84 10.30 -4.47 -13.97
N ALA A 85 10.07 -5.54 -14.73
CA ALA A 85 9.48 -5.47 -16.07
C ALA A 85 8.07 -4.86 -16.07
N GLU A 86 7.28 -5.06 -15.00
CA GLU A 86 5.96 -4.45 -14.88
C GLU A 86 6.04 -2.94 -14.63
N VAL A 87 6.94 -2.52 -13.76
CA VAL A 87 7.19 -1.09 -13.50
C VAL A 87 7.68 -0.41 -14.78
N ASP A 88 8.67 -1.00 -15.44
CA ASP A 88 9.23 -0.47 -16.68
C ASP A 88 8.18 -0.39 -17.80
N ARG A 89 7.31 -1.39 -17.93
CA ARG A 89 6.20 -1.41 -18.89
C ARG A 89 5.25 -0.21 -18.71
N VAL A 90 4.90 0.11 -17.47
CA VAL A 90 3.98 1.23 -17.18
C VAL A 90 4.67 2.56 -17.41
N LEU A 91 5.91 2.73 -16.94
CA LEU A 91 6.70 3.95 -17.14
C LEU A 91 6.98 4.22 -18.62
N ALA A 92 7.33 3.19 -19.39
CA ALA A 92 7.57 3.28 -20.83
C ALA A 92 6.31 3.68 -21.63
N ALA A 93 5.11 3.37 -21.10
CA ALA A 93 3.84 3.85 -21.64
C ALA A 93 3.52 5.31 -21.28
N GLY A 94 4.45 6.05 -20.65
CA GLY A 94 4.28 7.44 -20.27
C GLY A 94 3.33 7.65 -19.08
N ARG A 95 3.07 6.61 -18.27
CA ARG A 95 2.12 6.65 -17.15
C ARG A 95 2.82 6.55 -15.80
N HIS A 96 2.25 7.18 -14.77
CA HIS A 96 2.64 6.94 -13.40
C HIS A 96 2.32 5.48 -13.04
N VAL A 97 3.29 4.77 -12.46
CA VAL A 97 3.06 3.40 -11.98
C VAL A 97 2.65 3.44 -10.52
N VAL A 98 1.51 2.83 -10.21
CA VAL A 98 0.99 2.72 -8.83
C VAL A 98 1.40 1.39 -8.25
N LEU A 99 2.10 1.42 -7.12
CA LEU A 99 2.53 0.28 -6.33
C LEU A 99 1.77 0.27 -5.01
N ASP A 100 0.97 -0.76 -4.79
CA ASP A 100 0.27 -1.05 -3.54
C ASP A 100 1.09 -2.05 -2.74
N ILE A 101 2.03 -1.56 -1.93
CA ILE A 101 3.05 -2.37 -1.26
C ILE A 101 3.17 -2.04 0.23
N GLU A 102 3.81 -2.95 0.97
CA GLU A 102 4.10 -2.77 2.38
C GLU A 102 5.35 -1.89 2.60
N ILE A 103 5.55 -1.45 3.84
CA ILE A 103 6.58 -0.47 4.22
C ILE A 103 7.99 -0.91 3.82
N GLN A 104 8.33 -2.19 4.00
CA GLN A 104 9.65 -2.69 3.62
C GLN A 104 9.87 -2.61 2.11
N GLY A 105 8.84 -2.94 1.32
CA GLY A 105 8.85 -2.79 -0.13
C GLY A 105 9.03 -1.33 -0.55
N ALA A 106 8.33 -0.39 0.11
CA ALA A 106 8.45 1.04 -0.15
C ALA A 106 9.90 1.55 -0.03
N ARG A 107 10.63 1.11 1.00
CA ARG A 107 12.05 1.45 1.17
C ARG A 107 12.94 0.93 0.04
N SER A 108 12.65 -0.27 -0.46
CA SER A 108 13.39 -0.87 -1.58
C SER A 108 13.12 -0.14 -2.89
N ILE A 109 11.87 0.23 -3.15
CA ILE A 109 11.49 1.03 -4.32
C ILE A 109 12.16 2.40 -4.28
N ARG A 110 12.17 3.10 -3.13
CA ARG A 110 12.82 4.41 -3.02
C ARG A 110 14.33 4.36 -3.26
N ARG A 111 14.98 3.24 -2.97
CA ARG A 111 16.40 3.05 -3.31
C ARG A 111 16.62 2.84 -4.81
N ALA A 112 15.72 2.10 -5.46
CA ALA A 112 15.77 1.85 -6.89
C ALA A 112 15.38 3.07 -7.73
N TYR A 113 14.40 3.83 -7.24
CA TYR A 113 13.87 5.05 -7.86
C TYR A 113 13.89 6.20 -6.84
N PRO A 114 15.05 6.85 -6.61
CA PRO A 114 15.11 7.97 -5.68
C PRO A 114 14.27 9.17 -6.16
N PRO A 115 13.82 10.06 -5.25
CA PRO A 115 13.11 11.27 -5.64
C PRO A 115 13.95 12.12 -6.62
N PRO A 116 13.36 12.74 -7.64
CA PRO A 116 11.91 12.87 -7.89
C PRO A 116 11.30 11.75 -8.74
N ALA A 117 12.04 10.67 -9.07
CA ALA A 117 11.56 9.56 -9.89
C ALA A 117 10.49 8.72 -9.15
N SER A 118 10.47 8.73 -7.83
CA SER A 118 9.39 8.15 -7.03
C SER A 118 8.81 9.16 -6.05
N VAL A 119 7.60 8.85 -5.56
CA VAL A 119 6.94 9.52 -4.44
C VAL A 119 6.28 8.47 -3.56
N ALA A 120 6.54 8.52 -2.26
CA ALA A 120 5.97 7.62 -1.27
C ALA A 120 4.86 8.31 -0.49
N ILE A 121 3.67 7.72 -0.50
CA ILE A 121 2.46 8.27 0.12
C ILE A 121 1.94 7.26 1.13
N PHE A 122 1.81 7.67 2.38
CA PHE A 122 1.17 6.87 3.41
C PHE A 122 -0.32 7.20 3.48
N ILE A 123 -1.16 6.18 3.35
CA ILE A 123 -2.61 6.31 3.47
C ILE A 123 -3.00 6.00 4.91
N LEU A 124 -3.37 7.03 5.66
CA LEU A 124 -3.79 6.93 7.04
C LEU A 124 -5.31 6.79 7.12
N PRO A 125 -5.86 5.75 7.79
CA PRO A 125 -7.29 5.72 8.09
C PRO A 125 -7.68 6.92 8.98
N PRO A 126 -8.95 7.37 8.95
CA PRO A 126 -9.35 8.55 9.71
C PRO A 126 -9.31 8.36 11.23
N SER A 127 -9.43 7.11 11.71
CA SER A 127 -9.34 6.76 13.14
C SER A 127 -9.01 5.29 13.34
N ALA A 128 -8.56 4.92 14.53
CA ALA A 128 -8.38 3.54 14.95
C ALA A 128 -9.70 2.76 14.89
N ALA A 129 -10.82 3.36 15.32
CA ALA A 129 -12.14 2.75 15.25
C ALA A 129 -12.55 2.39 13.81
N ALA A 130 -12.27 3.27 12.85
CA ALA A 130 -12.51 2.98 11.43
C ALA A 130 -11.66 1.81 10.93
N LEU A 131 -10.39 1.71 11.37
CA LEU A 131 -9.52 0.59 11.03
C LEU A 131 -10.04 -0.72 11.62
N VAL A 132 -10.35 -0.74 12.92
CA VAL A 132 -10.92 -1.90 13.63
C VAL A 132 -12.18 -2.40 12.92
N SER A 133 -13.11 -1.49 12.61
CA SER A 133 -14.34 -1.82 11.89
C SER A 133 -14.06 -2.47 10.53
N ARG A 134 -13.10 -1.94 9.75
CA ARG A 134 -12.72 -2.49 8.45
C ARG A 134 -12.05 -3.87 8.55
N LEU A 135 -11.30 -4.13 9.63
CA LEU A 135 -10.65 -5.42 9.87
C LEU A 135 -11.66 -6.48 10.31
N THR A 136 -12.62 -6.12 11.18
CA THR A 136 -13.64 -7.04 11.69
C THR A 136 -14.71 -7.39 10.65
N PHE A 137 -15.06 -6.45 9.76
CA PHE A 137 -16.06 -6.68 8.70
C PHE A 137 -15.67 -7.77 7.70
N ARG A 138 -14.40 -8.10 7.58
CA ARG A 138 -13.89 -9.17 6.68
C ARG A 138 -14.17 -10.59 7.15
N ARG A 139 -15.06 -10.83 8.11
CA ARG A 139 -15.67 -12.10 8.57
C ARG A 139 -14.83 -13.41 8.50
N THR A 140 -13.59 -13.36 8.05
CA THR A 140 -12.73 -14.54 7.81
C THR A 140 -11.67 -14.75 8.89
N ASP A 141 -11.52 -13.80 9.81
CA ASP A 141 -10.43 -13.83 10.76
C ASP A 141 -10.92 -14.16 12.18
N ARG A 142 -10.20 -15.09 12.85
CA ARG A 142 -10.35 -15.36 14.28
C ARG A 142 -9.86 -14.15 15.09
N ILE A 143 -10.42 -13.93 16.27
CA ILE A 143 -10.11 -12.80 17.18
C ILE A 143 -8.59 -12.60 17.37
N GLY A 144 -7.82 -13.68 17.54
CA GLY A 144 -6.36 -13.60 17.67
C GLY A 144 -5.62 -12.99 16.48
N LYS A 145 -6.17 -13.16 15.25
CA LYS A 145 -5.59 -12.52 14.05
C LYS A 145 -5.88 -11.03 13.97
N ILE A 146 -6.99 -10.56 14.53
CA ILE A 146 -7.31 -9.13 14.57
C ILE A 146 -6.31 -8.41 15.46
N ARG A 147 -6.02 -8.97 16.64
CA ARG A 147 -5.02 -8.43 17.58
C ARG A 147 -3.64 -8.30 16.93
N GLU A 148 -3.15 -9.37 16.32
CA GLU A 148 -1.86 -9.34 15.60
C GLU A 148 -1.82 -8.24 14.54
N ARG A 149 -2.90 -8.04 13.78
CA ARG A 149 -3.00 -6.98 12.78
C ARG A 149 -3.04 -5.58 13.38
N LEU A 150 -3.65 -5.39 14.54
CA LEU A 150 -3.65 -4.11 15.24
C LEU A 150 -2.26 -3.76 15.77
N GLU A 151 -1.52 -4.76 16.28
CA GLU A 151 -0.12 -4.57 16.71
C GLU A 151 0.78 -4.19 15.53
N ILE A 152 0.63 -4.87 14.38
CA ILE A 152 1.34 -4.52 13.14
C ILE A 152 0.97 -3.09 12.70
N ALA A 153 -0.33 -2.76 12.67
CA ALA A 153 -0.82 -1.44 12.26
C ALA A 153 -0.24 -0.31 13.11
N ARG A 154 -0.05 -0.56 14.42
CA ARG A 154 0.60 0.40 15.33
C ARG A 154 2.03 0.73 14.88
N GLY A 155 2.81 -0.28 14.54
CA GLY A 155 4.17 -0.10 14.00
C GLY A 155 4.15 0.64 12.67
N GLU A 156 3.23 0.26 11.78
CA GLU A 156 3.11 0.87 10.44
C GLU A 156 2.73 2.35 10.51
N VAL A 157 1.84 2.75 11.42
CA VAL A 157 1.47 4.17 11.61
C VAL A 157 2.65 5.00 12.10
N LEU A 158 3.49 4.47 13.00
CA LEU A 158 4.70 5.15 13.45
C LEU A 158 5.70 5.41 12.32
N GLU A 159 5.73 4.56 11.31
CA GLU A 159 6.61 4.73 10.14
C GLU A 159 6.06 5.72 9.09
N SER A 160 4.82 6.18 9.23
CA SER A 160 4.21 7.16 8.31
C SER A 160 5.02 8.48 8.21
N LYS A 161 5.78 8.82 9.24
CA LYS A 161 6.70 9.97 9.27
C LYS A 161 7.81 9.92 8.21
N ASP A 162 8.17 8.72 7.74
CA ASP A 162 9.27 8.50 6.77
C ASP A 162 8.79 8.60 5.31
N TYR A 163 7.48 8.82 5.09
CA TYR A 163 6.90 9.01 3.77
C TYR A 163 6.96 10.47 3.33
N ASP A 164 6.97 10.70 2.01
CA ASP A 164 6.99 12.05 1.46
C ASP A 164 5.67 12.78 1.76
N TYR A 165 4.56 12.03 1.69
CA TYR A 165 3.21 12.55 1.95
C TYR A 165 2.42 11.61 2.84
N VAL A 166 1.50 12.19 3.62
CA VAL A 166 0.48 11.45 4.37
C VAL A 166 -0.90 11.95 3.96
N VAL A 167 -1.74 11.03 3.47
CA VAL A 167 -3.11 11.33 3.04
C VAL A 167 -4.09 10.58 3.95
N VAL A 168 -5.01 11.32 4.58
CA VAL A 168 -6.08 10.73 5.40
C VAL A 168 -7.20 10.22 4.50
N ASN A 169 -7.52 8.93 4.61
CA ASN A 169 -8.59 8.28 3.85
C ASN A 169 -9.91 8.27 4.63
N ASP A 170 -10.45 9.48 4.85
CA ASP A 170 -11.79 9.68 5.41
C ASP A 170 -12.85 9.63 4.31
N GLN A 171 -12.68 10.43 3.27
CA GLN A 171 -13.50 10.42 2.07
C GLN A 171 -12.68 9.93 0.89
N LEU A 172 -13.11 8.80 0.29
CA LEU A 172 -12.36 8.13 -0.77
C LEU A 172 -12.02 9.06 -1.94
N ASP A 173 -13.00 9.81 -2.44
CA ASP A 173 -12.82 10.68 -3.61
C ASP A 173 -11.80 11.80 -3.34
N LEU A 174 -11.78 12.35 -2.12
CA LEU A 174 -10.80 13.36 -1.73
C LEU A 174 -9.40 12.76 -1.60
N ALA A 175 -9.28 11.57 -1.00
CA ALA A 175 -8.02 10.87 -0.90
C ALA A 175 -7.46 10.50 -2.28
N VAL A 176 -8.28 10.02 -3.20
CA VAL A 176 -7.90 9.71 -4.59
C VAL A 176 -7.41 10.94 -5.33
N ARG A 177 -8.12 12.09 -5.22
CA ARG A 177 -7.69 13.36 -5.84
C ARG A 177 -6.39 13.88 -5.24
N ALA A 178 -6.21 13.79 -3.92
CA ALA A 178 -4.97 14.19 -3.26
C ALA A 178 -3.79 13.35 -3.76
N VAL A 179 -3.94 12.03 -3.84
CA VAL A 179 -2.90 11.13 -4.38
C VAL A 179 -2.59 11.45 -5.84
N ALA A 180 -3.60 11.71 -6.67
CA ALA A 180 -3.39 12.11 -8.07
C ALA A 180 -2.62 13.44 -8.18
N GLY A 181 -2.99 14.46 -7.40
CA GLY A 181 -2.29 15.74 -7.36
C GLY A 181 -0.82 15.61 -6.92
N ILE A 182 -0.56 14.78 -5.89
CA ILE A 182 0.80 14.47 -5.43
C ILE A 182 1.61 13.80 -6.57
N ALA A 183 1.05 12.79 -7.21
CA ALA A 183 1.71 12.08 -8.32
C ALA A 183 2.07 13.02 -9.47
N ARG A 184 1.18 13.94 -9.81
CA ARG A 184 1.41 14.97 -10.84
C ARG A 184 2.40 16.05 -10.40
N GLY A 185 2.71 16.16 -9.11
CA GLY A 185 3.52 17.25 -8.56
C GLY A 185 2.78 18.59 -8.53
N GLU A 186 1.46 18.56 -8.36
CA GLU A 186 0.65 19.76 -8.26
C GLU A 186 1.06 20.60 -7.04
N PRO A 187 1.20 21.94 -7.20
CA PRO A 187 1.54 22.80 -6.08
C PRO A 187 0.39 22.89 -5.07
N GLY A 188 0.73 23.13 -3.80
CA GLY A 188 -0.26 23.37 -2.75
C GLY A 188 -0.81 22.12 -2.06
N VAL A 189 -0.43 20.92 -2.49
CA VAL A 189 -0.77 19.71 -1.74
C VAL A 189 0.19 19.59 -0.56
N PRO A 190 -0.30 19.69 0.70
CA PRO A 190 0.59 19.63 1.86
C PRO A 190 1.18 18.23 2.02
N ALA A 191 2.46 18.16 2.38
CA ALA A 191 3.13 16.88 2.64
C ALA A 191 2.44 16.10 3.77
N ARG A 192 1.89 16.81 4.74
CA ARG A 192 1.10 16.26 5.86
C ARG A 192 -0.07 17.18 6.20
N PRO A 193 -1.19 16.62 6.68
CA PRO A 193 -2.24 17.44 7.28
C PRO A 193 -1.70 18.32 8.40
N ALA A 194 -2.23 19.52 8.58
CA ALA A 194 -1.83 20.41 9.68
C ALA A 194 -1.98 19.75 11.07
N THR A 195 -2.94 18.83 11.18
CA THR A 195 -3.25 18.06 12.40
C THR A 195 -2.53 16.71 12.46
N TYR A 196 -1.50 16.47 11.62
CA TYR A 196 -0.88 15.15 11.47
C TYR A 196 -0.43 14.53 12.80
N GLN A 197 0.28 15.26 13.63
CA GLN A 197 0.77 14.71 14.91
C GLN A 197 -0.39 14.33 15.83
N ALA A 198 -1.39 15.20 15.96
CA ALA A 198 -2.58 14.92 16.77
C ALA A 198 -3.34 13.69 16.25
N LEU A 199 -3.48 13.57 14.93
CA LEU A 199 -4.12 12.40 14.31
C LEU A 199 -3.35 11.09 14.60
N VAL A 200 -2.03 11.13 14.53
CA VAL A 200 -1.20 9.94 14.84
C VAL A 200 -1.32 9.58 16.32
N ASP A 201 -1.25 10.55 17.22
CA ASP A 201 -1.32 10.31 18.67
C ASP A 201 -2.70 9.76 19.06
N GLU A 202 -3.78 10.33 18.53
CA GLU A 202 -5.15 9.86 18.73
C GLU A 202 -5.35 8.45 18.16
N PHE A 203 -4.79 8.20 16.97
CA PHE A 203 -4.86 6.90 16.33
C PHE A 203 -4.14 5.82 17.16
N LEU A 204 -2.94 6.11 17.67
CA LEU A 204 -2.17 5.20 18.50
C LEU A 204 -2.86 4.92 19.84
N THR A 205 -3.48 5.93 20.45
CA THR A 205 -4.29 5.79 21.66
C THR A 205 -5.47 4.86 21.42
N GLY A 206 -6.25 5.10 20.37
CA GLY A 206 -7.40 4.27 20.03
C GLY A 206 -7.03 2.82 19.64
N LEU A 207 -5.83 2.59 19.06
CA LEU A 207 -5.33 1.23 18.84
C LEU A 207 -4.99 0.53 20.16
N THR A 208 -4.41 1.25 21.11
CA THR A 208 -4.08 0.69 22.44
C THR A 208 -5.34 0.27 23.16
N GLU A 209 -6.36 1.12 23.20
CA GLU A 209 -7.68 0.81 23.78
C GLU A 209 -8.34 -0.42 23.13
N ALA A 210 -8.29 -0.51 21.79
CA ALA A 210 -8.84 -1.66 21.06
C ALA A 210 -8.07 -2.97 21.37
N LEU A 211 -6.75 -2.90 21.55
CA LEU A 211 -5.92 -4.05 21.94
C LEU A 211 -6.23 -4.52 23.36
N GLU A 212 -6.46 -3.61 24.30
CA GLU A 212 -6.85 -3.93 25.68
C GLU A 212 -8.22 -4.61 25.74
N GLN A 213 -9.20 -4.10 25.00
CA GLN A 213 -10.54 -4.70 24.90
C GLN A 213 -10.51 -6.11 24.28
N SER A 214 -9.68 -6.34 23.27
CA SER A 214 -9.53 -7.64 22.63
C SER A 214 -8.77 -8.70 23.47
N GLY A 215 -8.16 -8.30 24.56
CA GLY A 215 -7.44 -9.20 25.49
C GLY A 215 -8.25 -9.59 26.73
N ALA A 216 -9.44 -9.03 26.91
CA ALA A 216 -10.33 -9.29 28.06
C ALA A 216 -11.43 -10.33 27.76
N GLU A 217 -11.51 -10.84 26.53
CA GLU A 217 -12.37 -11.94 26.10
C GLU A 217 -11.55 -13.24 25.89
#